data_e839c0f065a504f1f5d257d4556470d4
#
_entry.id   e839c0f065a504f1f5d257d4556470d4
#
_cell.length_a   1.000
_cell.length_b   1.000
_cell.length_c   1.000
_cell.angle_alpha   90.00
_cell.angle_beta   90.00
_cell.angle_gamma   90.00
#
_symmetry.space_group_name_H-M   'P 1'
#
loop_
_entity.id
_entity.type
_entity.pdbx_description
1 polymer ?
#
loop_
_entity_poly.entity_id
_entity_poly.type
_entity_poly.pdbx_seq_one_letter_code
_entity_poly.pdbx_strand_id
1 'polypeptide(L)'
;MNEVLVGEMKEFADGDHRVLRVDDFEFGIFRQGDRLVAYENQCPHDGGPVCQGKIIPRVEEQIAPDKTSKGLKFSGKRNVICPWHGWEFDIETGRHAGDPKYCLRPVDVQVRDNRVYVTLPGPA
;
A
#
# COMPACT_ATOMS: atom_id res chain seq x y z
N MET A 1 -0.06 2.57 -22.95
CA MET A 1 -0.06 2.05 -21.56
C MET A 1 -0.43 0.58 -21.60
N ASN A 2 0.25 -0.21 -20.82
CA ASN A 2 0.09 -1.67 -20.84
C ASN A 2 -0.70 -2.14 -19.63
N GLU A 3 -1.89 -2.64 -19.89
CA GLU A 3 -2.70 -3.27 -18.86
C GLU A 3 -2.36 -4.74 -18.78
N VAL A 4 -2.12 -5.25 -17.57
CA VAL A 4 -1.71 -6.63 -17.34
C VAL A 4 -2.65 -7.27 -16.34
N LEU A 5 -3.14 -8.48 -16.65
CA LEU A 5 -3.92 -9.27 -15.71
C LEU A 5 -2.97 -9.89 -14.68
N VAL A 6 -3.19 -9.61 -13.40
CA VAL A 6 -2.30 -10.10 -12.34
C VAL A 6 -2.93 -11.14 -11.44
N GLY A 7 -4.22 -11.39 -11.58
CA GLY A 7 -4.90 -12.41 -10.79
C GLY A 7 -6.36 -12.10 -10.60
N GLU A 8 -6.98 -12.84 -9.69
CA GLU A 8 -8.38 -12.63 -9.32
C GLU A 8 -8.47 -11.98 -7.94
N MET A 9 -9.54 -11.21 -7.72
CA MET A 9 -9.75 -10.52 -6.44
C MET A 9 -9.70 -11.49 -5.25
N LYS A 10 -10.24 -12.69 -5.41
CA LYS A 10 -10.27 -13.70 -4.35
C LYS A 10 -8.89 -14.22 -3.94
N GLU A 11 -7.86 -13.99 -4.76
CA GLU A 11 -6.49 -14.39 -4.41
C GLU A 11 -5.85 -13.46 -3.40
N PHE A 12 -6.48 -12.32 -3.13
CA PHE A 12 -5.97 -11.34 -2.16
C PHE A 12 -6.90 -11.27 -0.97
N ALA A 13 -6.45 -11.73 0.19
CA ALA A 13 -7.18 -11.53 1.44
C ALA A 13 -6.96 -10.12 1.98
N ASP A 14 -7.90 -9.64 2.81
CA ASP A 14 -7.73 -8.34 3.47
C ASP A 14 -6.44 -8.33 4.29
N GLY A 15 -5.62 -7.32 4.07
CA GLY A 15 -4.32 -7.20 4.72
C GLY A 15 -3.19 -7.88 3.98
N ASP A 16 -3.47 -8.61 2.90
CA ASP A 16 -2.43 -9.25 2.09
C ASP A 16 -1.74 -8.23 1.18
N HIS A 17 -0.52 -8.58 0.83
CA HIS A 17 0.20 -7.87 -0.22
C HIS A 17 1.00 -8.88 -1.04
N ARG A 18 1.31 -8.48 -2.27
CA ARG A 18 2.08 -9.32 -3.18
C ARG A 18 2.99 -8.43 -4.02
N VAL A 19 4.26 -8.82 -4.11
CA VAL A 19 5.22 -8.12 -4.96
C VAL A 19 5.31 -8.86 -6.30
N LEU A 20 5.18 -8.11 -7.37
CA LEU A 20 5.17 -8.65 -8.73
C LEU A 20 6.18 -7.89 -9.59
N ARG A 21 6.68 -8.56 -10.60
CA ARG A 21 7.59 -7.97 -11.57
C ARG A 21 7.12 -8.29 -12.98
N VAL A 22 6.97 -7.24 -13.79
CA VAL A 22 6.63 -7.39 -15.21
C VAL A 22 7.70 -6.65 -15.99
N ASP A 23 8.43 -7.39 -16.83
CA ASP A 23 9.64 -6.90 -17.48
C ASP A 23 10.62 -6.41 -16.41
N ASP A 24 11.04 -5.17 -16.44
CA ASP A 24 11.95 -4.62 -15.44
C ASP A 24 11.23 -3.77 -14.39
N PHE A 25 9.90 -3.74 -14.44
CA PHE A 25 9.10 -2.95 -13.50
C PHE A 25 8.62 -3.82 -12.35
N GLU A 26 8.99 -3.44 -11.13
CA GLU A 26 8.62 -4.16 -9.91
C GLU A 26 7.65 -3.30 -9.10
N PHE A 27 6.56 -3.91 -8.68
CA PHE A 27 5.51 -3.21 -7.93
C PHE A 27 4.87 -4.15 -6.91
N GLY A 28 4.21 -3.56 -5.92
CA GLY A 28 3.46 -4.33 -4.94
C GLY A 28 1.98 -3.99 -5.00
N ILE A 29 1.13 -5.00 -4.80
CA ILE A 29 -0.31 -4.83 -4.67
C ILE A 29 -0.69 -5.11 -3.23
N PHE A 30 -1.51 -4.23 -2.64
CA PHE A 30 -1.99 -4.34 -1.26
C PHE A 30 -3.51 -4.36 -1.25
N ARG A 31 -4.06 -5.25 -0.47
CA ARG A 31 -5.51 -5.23 -0.23
C ARG A 31 -5.81 -4.57 1.11
N GLN A 32 -6.64 -3.53 1.06
CA GLN A 32 -7.10 -2.80 2.23
C GLN A 32 -8.63 -2.79 2.21
N GLY A 33 -9.25 -3.69 2.97
CA GLY A 33 -10.69 -3.87 2.96
C GLY A 33 -11.17 -4.34 1.59
N ASP A 34 -12.06 -3.59 0.97
CA ASP A 34 -12.59 -3.91 -0.35
C ASP A 34 -11.78 -3.28 -1.49
N ARG A 35 -10.68 -2.63 -1.17
CA ARG A 35 -9.89 -1.89 -2.15
C ARG A 35 -8.53 -2.55 -2.37
N LEU A 36 -8.08 -2.49 -3.61
CA LEU A 36 -6.71 -2.83 -3.97
C LEU A 36 -5.98 -1.57 -4.38
N VAL A 37 -4.77 -1.41 -3.88
CA VAL A 37 -3.88 -0.33 -4.26
C VAL A 37 -2.53 -0.93 -4.65
N ALA A 38 -1.83 -0.27 -5.54
CA ALA A 38 -0.51 -0.74 -5.97
C ALA A 38 0.47 0.42 -6.02
N TYR A 39 1.72 0.10 -5.72
CA TYR A 39 2.81 1.08 -5.71
C TYR A 39 4.06 0.47 -6.32
N GLU A 40 4.86 1.31 -6.99
CA GLU A 40 6.18 0.91 -7.42
C GLU A 40 7.00 0.48 -6.21
N ASN A 41 7.75 -0.62 -6.34
CA ASN A 41 8.54 -1.17 -5.24
C ASN A 41 9.83 -0.41 -5.04
N GLN A 42 9.71 0.87 -4.69
CA GLN A 42 10.84 1.76 -4.51
C GLN A 42 10.51 2.83 -3.47
N CYS A 43 11.25 2.82 -2.37
CA CYS A 43 11.08 3.82 -1.33
C CYS A 43 11.57 5.19 -1.81
N PRO A 44 10.79 6.27 -1.66
CA PRO A 44 11.23 7.59 -2.11
C PRO A 44 12.43 8.15 -1.35
N HIS A 45 12.79 7.54 -0.22
CA HIS A 45 13.94 7.95 0.57
C HIS A 45 15.26 7.56 -0.12
N ASP A 46 15.45 6.28 -0.42
CA ASP A 46 16.71 5.80 -1.01
C ASP A 46 16.54 4.56 -1.89
N GLY A 47 15.34 4.33 -2.40
CA GLY A 47 15.08 3.29 -3.38
C GLY A 47 14.91 1.88 -2.83
N GLY A 48 14.76 1.72 -1.52
CA GLY A 48 14.60 0.40 -0.90
C GLY A 48 13.31 -0.31 -1.36
N PRO A 49 13.24 -1.64 -1.19
CA PRO A 49 12.11 -2.44 -1.66
C PRO A 49 10.92 -2.34 -0.70
N VAL A 50 10.26 -1.19 -0.68
CA VAL A 50 9.23 -0.84 0.29
C VAL A 50 8.05 -1.80 0.28
N CYS A 51 7.65 -2.32 -0.88
CA CYS A 51 6.52 -3.23 -0.98
C CYS A 51 6.80 -4.60 -0.37
N GLN A 52 8.05 -4.92 -0.10
CA GLN A 52 8.46 -6.14 0.61
C GLN A 52 8.52 -5.94 2.11
N GLY A 53 8.18 -4.74 2.58
CA GLY A 53 8.21 -4.40 3.98
C GLY A 53 7.08 -5.03 4.77
N LYS A 54 7.19 -4.91 6.09
CA LYS A 54 6.19 -5.42 7.01
C LYS A 54 4.96 -4.51 7.02
N ILE A 55 3.79 -5.12 7.05
CA ILE A 55 2.52 -4.40 7.18
C ILE A 55 2.12 -4.41 8.64
N ILE A 56 1.83 -3.23 9.18
CA ILE A 56 1.39 -3.08 10.56
C ILE A 56 0.06 -2.35 10.62
N PRO A 57 -0.81 -2.71 11.57
CA PRO A 57 -2.02 -1.94 11.78
C PRO A 57 -1.70 -0.60 12.42
N ARG A 58 -2.50 0.43 12.10
CA ARG A 58 -2.37 1.74 12.74
C ARG A 58 -3.19 1.75 14.02
N VAL A 59 -2.61 2.33 15.06
CA VAL A 59 -3.26 2.48 16.35
C VAL A 59 -3.57 3.96 16.58
N GLU A 60 -4.81 4.24 16.94
CA GLU A 60 -5.26 5.60 17.23
C GLU A 60 -5.78 5.68 18.65
N GLU A 61 -5.48 6.79 19.35
CA GLU A 61 -6.01 7.04 20.66
C GLU A 61 -7.45 7.56 20.54
N GLN A 62 -8.36 6.95 21.29
CA GLN A 62 -9.73 7.43 21.36
C GLN A 62 -9.87 8.43 22.49
N ILE A 63 -10.36 9.63 22.17
CA ILE A 63 -10.56 10.71 23.12
C ILE A 63 -12.05 10.97 23.23
N ALA A 64 -12.57 10.93 24.47
CA ALA A 64 -13.97 11.22 24.74
C ALA A 64 -14.24 12.73 24.57
N PRO A 65 -15.53 13.14 24.43
CA PRO A 65 -15.88 14.57 24.30
C PRO A 65 -15.37 15.45 25.45
N ASP A 66 -15.17 14.89 26.63
CA ASP A 66 -14.60 15.59 27.76
C ASP A 66 -13.05 15.61 27.77
N LYS A 67 -12.44 15.19 26.67
CA LYS A 67 -10.99 15.11 26.46
C LYS A 67 -10.26 14.07 27.31
N THR A 68 -10.98 13.11 27.90
CA THR A 68 -10.33 11.97 28.54
C THR A 68 -10.05 10.89 27.52
N SER A 69 -8.89 10.25 27.62
CA SER A 69 -8.53 9.17 26.73
C SER A 69 -9.34 7.92 27.07
N LYS A 70 -9.89 7.26 26.04
CA LYS A 70 -10.57 5.98 26.18
C LYS A 70 -9.64 4.82 25.81
N GLY A 71 -8.35 5.08 25.68
CA GLY A 71 -7.36 4.10 25.33
C GLY A 71 -7.05 4.06 23.83
N LEU A 72 -6.24 3.09 23.45
CA LEU A 72 -5.81 2.92 22.07
C LEU A 72 -6.72 1.95 21.36
N LYS A 73 -6.98 2.20 20.08
CA LYS A 73 -7.81 1.35 19.25
C LYS A 73 -7.22 1.27 17.84
N PHE A 74 -7.32 0.09 17.24
CA PHE A 74 -6.93 -0.08 15.84
C PHE A 74 -7.95 0.60 14.94
N SER A 75 -7.47 1.47 14.06
CA SER A 75 -8.34 2.25 13.17
C SER A 75 -8.85 1.46 11.96
N GLY A 76 -8.34 0.27 11.71
CA GLY A 76 -8.57 -0.49 10.48
C GLY A 76 -7.65 -0.10 9.34
N LYS A 77 -6.90 0.97 9.50
CA LYS A 77 -5.89 1.40 8.53
C LYS A 77 -4.59 0.68 8.80
N ARG A 78 -3.77 0.56 7.76
CA ARG A 78 -2.48 -0.14 7.85
C ARG A 78 -1.39 0.67 7.20
N ASN A 79 -0.16 0.50 7.71
CA ASN A 79 1.04 1.09 7.12
C ASN A 79 1.96 -0.04 6.66
N VAL A 80 2.76 0.26 5.62
CA VAL A 80 3.88 -0.60 5.23
C VAL A 80 5.18 0.06 5.68
N ILE A 81 6.10 -0.74 6.22
CA ILE A 81 7.38 -0.26 6.72
C ILE A 81 8.47 -0.66 5.74
N CYS A 82 9.22 0.34 5.23
CA CYS A 82 10.36 0.06 4.36
C CYS A 82 11.43 -0.73 5.13
N PRO A 83 11.90 -1.87 4.60
CA PRO A 83 12.86 -2.70 5.33
C PRO A 83 14.25 -2.08 5.47
N TRP A 84 14.58 -1.05 4.69
CA TRP A 84 15.92 -0.46 4.76
C TRP A 84 16.09 0.53 5.91
N HIS A 85 15.12 1.45 6.10
CA HIS A 85 15.29 2.48 7.14
C HIS A 85 14.07 2.65 8.04
N GLY A 86 13.08 1.76 7.91
CA GLY A 86 11.92 1.80 8.79
C GLY A 86 10.93 2.91 8.50
N TRP A 87 10.99 3.53 7.33
CA TRP A 87 10.00 4.54 6.96
C TRP A 87 8.63 3.88 6.78
N GLU A 88 7.61 4.51 7.36
CA GLU A 88 6.24 4.00 7.31
C GLU A 88 5.41 4.80 6.32
N PHE A 89 4.63 4.09 5.52
CA PHE A 89 3.75 4.69 4.54
C PHE A 89 2.34 4.16 4.72
N ASP A 90 1.35 5.07 4.62
CA ASP A 90 -0.06 4.69 4.63
C ASP A 90 -0.35 3.87 3.37
N ILE A 91 -0.94 2.68 3.53
CA ILE A 91 -1.22 1.82 2.39
C ILE A 91 -2.28 2.42 1.46
N GLU A 92 -3.28 3.12 2.01
CA GLU A 92 -4.35 3.68 1.17
C GLU A 92 -3.89 4.86 0.33
N THR A 93 -3.01 5.71 0.86
CA THR A 93 -2.59 6.94 0.19
C THR A 93 -1.17 6.90 -0.34
N GLY A 94 -0.34 5.98 0.14
CA GLY A 94 1.08 5.92 -0.20
C GLY A 94 1.93 7.00 0.46
N ARG A 95 1.37 7.80 1.35
CA ARG A 95 2.08 8.92 1.97
C ARG A 95 2.87 8.49 3.19
N HIS A 96 4.05 9.09 3.36
CA HIS A 96 4.88 8.87 4.53
C HIS A 96 4.15 9.36 5.79
N ALA A 97 4.19 8.54 6.86
CA ALA A 97 3.45 8.84 8.09
C ALA A 97 3.95 10.10 8.78
N GLY A 98 5.25 10.39 8.73
CA GLY A 98 5.83 11.56 9.39
C GLY A 98 5.90 12.80 8.52
N ASP A 99 6.01 12.65 7.21
CA ASP A 99 6.16 13.77 6.27
C ASP A 99 5.40 13.47 4.97
N PRO A 100 4.17 14.00 4.83
CA PRO A 100 3.32 13.64 3.69
C PRO A 100 3.81 14.15 2.33
N LYS A 101 4.87 14.91 2.26
CA LYS A 101 5.48 15.27 0.98
C LYS A 101 6.17 14.09 0.31
N TYR A 102 6.53 13.07 1.06
CA TYR A 102 7.09 11.83 0.50
C TYR A 102 5.97 10.83 0.27
N CYS A 103 5.83 10.39 -0.97
CA CYS A 103 4.80 9.44 -1.36
C CYS A 103 5.39 8.31 -2.18
N LEU A 104 4.84 7.11 -2.02
CA LEU A 104 5.10 6.02 -2.95
C LEU A 104 4.47 6.36 -4.30
N ARG A 105 5.07 5.89 -5.39
CA ARG A 105 4.52 6.10 -6.73
C ARG A 105 3.36 5.14 -6.98
N PRO A 106 2.15 5.63 -7.18
CA PRO A 106 1.01 4.74 -7.40
C PRO A 106 1.04 4.07 -8.78
N VAL A 107 0.52 2.86 -8.81
CA VAL A 107 0.28 2.10 -10.04
C VAL A 107 -1.22 1.91 -10.14
N ASP A 108 -1.81 2.19 -11.31
CA ASP A 108 -3.24 2.04 -11.48
C ASP A 108 -3.66 0.58 -11.36
N VAL A 109 -4.70 0.35 -10.55
CA VAL A 109 -5.30 -0.97 -10.38
C VAL A 109 -6.78 -0.87 -10.72
N GLN A 110 -7.27 -1.81 -11.52
CA GLN A 110 -8.69 -1.91 -11.82
C GLN A 110 -9.17 -3.34 -11.59
N VAL A 111 -10.36 -3.47 -11.04
CA VAL A 111 -11.01 -4.76 -10.84
C VAL A 111 -12.23 -4.82 -11.74
N ARG A 112 -12.25 -5.80 -12.65
CA ARG A 112 -13.39 -6.04 -13.57
C ARG A 112 -13.71 -7.52 -13.56
N ASP A 113 -14.98 -7.86 -13.34
CA ASP A 113 -15.43 -9.25 -13.31
C ASP A 113 -14.60 -10.12 -12.35
N ASN A 114 -14.27 -9.57 -11.17
CA ASN A 114 -13.43 -10.20 -10.15
C ASN A 114 -11.98 -10.46 -10.58
N ARG A 115 -11.55 -9.89 -11.69
CA ARG A 115 -10.17 -9.98 -12.17
C ARG A 115 -9.46 -8.66 -11.92
N VAL A 116 -8.19 -8.76 -11.51
CA VAL A 116 -7.36 -7.62 -11.14
C VAL A 116 -6.40 -7.30 -12.27
N TYR A 117 -6.46 -6.06 -12.74
CA TYR A 117 -5.58 -5.56 -13.80
C TYR A 117 -4.76 -4.39 -13.26
N VAL A 118 -3.50 -4.33 -13.63
CA VAL A 118 -2.66 -3.16 -13.36
C VAL A 118 -2.26 -2.51 -14.67
N THR A 119 -2.21 -1.17 -14.67
CA THR A 119 -1.72 -0.43 -15.82
C THR A 119 -0.30 0.00 -15.51
N LEU A 120 0.66 -0.59 -16.23
CA LEU A 120 2.06 -0.26 -16.06
C LEU A 120 2.41 1.04 -16.74
N PRO A 121 3.40 1.80 -16.23
CA PRO A 121 3.90 2.96 -16.94
C PRO A 121 4.44 2.50 -18.29
N GLY A 122 3.95 3.10 -19.36
CA GLY A 122 4.40 2.76 -20.68
C GLY A 122 5.80 3.28 -20.95
N PRO A 123 6.46 2.82 -22.03
CA PRO A 123 7.68 3.42 -22.47
C PRO A 123 7.39 4.88 -22.82
N ALA A 124 8.27 5.74 -22.39
CA ALA A 124 8.12 7.17 -22.65
C ALA A 124 8.17 7.48 -24.14
#